data_1687e596e218aa52bf1769260842fa7f
#
_entry.id   1687e596e218aa52bf1769260842fa7f
#
_cell.length_a   1.000
_cell.length_b   1.000
_cell.length_c   1.000
_cell.angle_alpha   90.00
_cell.angle_beta   90.00
_cell.angle_gamma   90.00
#
_symmetry.space_group_name_H-M   'P 1'
#
loop_
_entity.id
_entity.type
_entity.pdbx_description
1 polymer ?
#
loop_
_entity_poly.entity_id
_entity_poly.type
_entity_poly.pdbx_seq_one_letter_code
_entity_poly.pdbx_strand_id
1 'polypeptide(L)' 'MPTDPVCGIEMDEDLATVYEYDDKRYYFCCEGCKSIFTRKPKKYLK' A
#
# COMPACT_ATOMS: atom_id res chain seq x y z
N MET A 1 11.14 -5.52 -5.45
CA MET A 1 10.74 -4.29 -4.76
C MET A 1 9.23 -4.22 -4.66
N PRO A 2 8.70 -3.76 -3.54
CA PRO A 2 7.26 -3.70 -3.38
C PRO A 2 6.60 -2.67 -4.28
N THR A 3 5.38 -2.94 -4.65
CA THR A 3 4.61 -2.07 -5.52
C THR A 3 3.41 -1.51 -4.75
N ASP A 4 3.20 -0.21 -4.88
CA ASP A 4 2.08 0.47 -4.25
C ASP A 4 0.77 0.00 -4.93
N PRO A 5 -0.16 -0.60 -4.17
CA PRO A 5 -1.41 -1.10 -4.78
C PRO A 5 -2.35 0.02 -5.22
N VAL A 6 -2.16 1.23 -4.74
CA VAL A 6 -2.98 2.38 -5.12
C VAL A 6 -2.39 3.09 -6.33
N CYS A 7 -1.12 3.45 -6.26
CA CYS A 7 -0.45 4.19 -7.34
C CYS A 7 0.12 3.27 -8.42
N GLY A 8 0.47 2.04 -8.04
CA GLY A 8 1.01 1.08 -8.98
C GLY A 8 2.49 1.27 -9.30
N ILE A 9 3.19 2.09 -8.53
CA ILE A 9 4.62 2.31 -8.75
C ILE A 9 5.44 1.43 -7.82
N GLU A 10 6.60 1.04 -8.29
CA GLU A 10 7.54 0.30 -7.45
C GLU A 10 8.32 1.29 -6.58
N MET A 11 8.64 0.87 -5.38
CA MET A 11 9.37 1.71 -4.46
C MET A 11 10.23 0.86 -3.54
N ASP A 12 11.20 1.52 -2.90
CA ASP A 12 12.07 0.89 -1.94
C ASP A 12 11.29 0.69 -0.65
N GLU A 13 11.30 -0.54 -0.12
CA GLU A 13 10.59 -0.83 1.12
C GLU A 13 11.08 -0.01 2.31
N ASP A 14 12.35 0.44 2.27
CA ASP A 14 12.89 1.27 3.32
C ASP A 14 12.30 2.68 3.32
N LEU A 15 11.81 3.12 2.17
CA LEU A 15 11.22 4.44 1.99
C LEU A 15 9.70 4.42 1.98
N ALA A 16 9.13 3.24 1.84
CA ALA A 16 7.69 3.09 1.71
C ALA A 16 6.98 3.19 3.06
N THR A 17 5.71 3.59 3.01
CA THR A 17 4.84 3.56 4.17
C THR A 17 4.23 2.16 4.25
N VAL A 18 4.51 1.46 5.33
CA VAL A 18 4.04 0.09 5.50
C VAL A 18 2.68 0.06 6.18
N TYR A 19 1.80 -0.79 5.70
CA TYR A 19 0.53 -1.03 6.35
C TYR A 19 0.25 -2.54 6.32
N GLU A 20 -0.08 -3.09 7.48
CA GLU A 20 -0.39 -4.51 7.60
C GLU A 20 -1.91 -4.68 7.60
N TYR A 21 -2.39 -5.52 6.69
CA TYR A 21 -3.81 -5.79 6.56
C TYR A 21 -4.00 -7.26 6.21
N ASP A 22 -4.85 -7.95 6.97
CA ASP A 22 -5.20 -9.35 6.73
C ASP A 22 -3.96 -10.25 6.65
N ASP A 23 -3.03 -10.08 7.59
CA ASP A 23 -1.78 -10.83 7.72
C ASP A 23 -0.82 -10.60 6.56
N LYS A 24 -1.06 -9.55 5.76
CA LYS A 24 -0.18 -9.18 4.65
C LYS A 24 0.31 -7.77 4.82
N ARG A 25 1.52 -7.52 4.34
CA ARG A 25 2.11 -6.19 4.40
C ARG A 25 1.98 -5.52 3.04
N TYR A 26 1.50 -4.30 3.07
CA TYR A 26 1.36 -3.49 1.88
C TYR A 26 2.21 -2.25 2.00
N TYR A 27 2.80 -1.83 0.90
CA TYR A 27 3.70 -0.69 0.89
C TYR A 27 3.10 0.41 0.03
N PHE A 28 3.20 1.63 0.52
CA PHE A 28 2.60 2.79 -0.15
C PHE A 28 3.63 3.88 -0.32
N CYS A 29 3.50 4.67 -1.37
CA CYS A 29 4.43 5.75 -1.65
C CYS A 29 4.31 6.89 -0.64
N CYS A 30 3.15 7.03 -0.02
CA CYS A 30 2.91 8.06 1.00
C CYS A 30 1.69 7.68 1.82
N GLU A 31 1.46 8.43 2.89
CA GLU A 31 0.32 8.16 3.75
C GLU A 31 -1.01 8.40 3.05
N GLY A 32 -1.03 9.28 2.05
CA GLY A 32 -2.23 9.52 1.27
C GLY A 32 -2.72 8.24 0.59
N CYS A 33 -1.81 7.52 -0.04
CA CYS A 33 -2.15 6.25 -0.67
C CYS A 33 -2.59 5.22 0.35
N LYS A 34 -1.92 5.20 1.50
CA LYS A 34 -2.29 4.30 2.59
C LYS A 34 -3.72 4.59 3.06
N SER A 35 -4.05 5.86 3.23
CA SER A 35 -5.40 6.26 3.66
C SER A 35 -6.46 5.83 2.66
N ILE A 36 -6.18 6.01 1.38
CA ILE A 36 -7.09 5.60 0.32
C ILE A 36 -7.33 4.09 0.39
N PHE A 37 -6.26 3.33 0.57
CA PHE A 37 -6.35 1.89 0.67
C PHE A 37 -7.17 1.46 1.89
N THR A 38 -6.92 2.08 3.04
CA THR A 38 -7.60 1.68 4.28
C THR A 38 -9.09 2.00 4.27
N ARG A 39 -9.49 2.97 3.45
CA ARG A 39 -10.89 3.31 3.31
C ARG A 39 -11.65 2.25 2.51
N LYS A 40 -11.04 1.78 1.43
CA LYS A 40 -11.67 0.79 0.56
C LYS A 40 -10.67 -0.30 0.19
N PRO A 41 -10.29 -1.13 1.16
CA PRO A 41 -9.30 -2.17 0.87
C PRO A 41 -9.78 -3.18 -0.17
N LYS A 42 -11.06 -3.47 -0.19
CA LYS A 42 -11.62 -4.44 -1.14
C LYS A 42 -11.53 -3.97 -2.58
N LYS A 43 -11.41 -2.67 -2.80
CA LYS A 43 -11.27 -2.13 -4.16
C LYS A 43 -9.92 -2.50 -4.76
N TYR A 44 -8.90 -2.57 -3.91
CA TYR A 44 -7.52 -2.83 -4.33
C TYR A 44 -7.12 -4.28 -4.11
N LEU A 45 -7.85 -4.98 -3.26
CA LEU A 45 -7.65 -6.40 -3.00
C LEU A 45 -8.73 -7.19 -3.73
N LYS A 46 -8.32 -8.26 -4.35
CA LYS A 46 -9.28 -9.12 -5.04
C LYS A 46 -9.48 -10.41 -4.30
#